data_7be110a2fbabd257b39e5c7e69495868
#
_entry.id   7be110a2fbabd257b39e5c7e69495868
#
_cell.length_a   1.000
_cell.length_b   1.000
_cell.length_c   1.000
_cell.angle_alpha   90.00
_cell.angle_beta   90.00
_cell.angle_gamma   90.00
#
_symmetry.space_group_name_H-M   'P 1'
#
loop_
_entity.id
_entity.type
_entity.pdbx_description
1 polymer ?
#
loop_
_entity_poly.entity_id
_entity_poly.type
_entity_poly.pdbx_seq_one_letter_code
_entity_poly.pdbx_strand_id
1 'polypeptide(L)'
;MRILYPPRPKHRIVPGKLPKYDADPKWVGQLKFNGQRNPVFIPADGEAQVFGRKGAPHGDYVLPAKIAEEFKSLSLANKDYWFDSELLNRKTKDKNYKHRIILFDVLFIGKHLFHGPTLLQRIEMLADICNNPTVLEPAHGIALQVTEHIWMAQTFFTDLVARYNQFLHCDEIEGLVLKRGDSKLDSVGGREHEVSWQIRCRKPSNNYQF
;
A
#
# COMPACT_ATOMS: atom_id res chain seq x y z
N MET A 1 -17.25 -9.69 -12.30
CA MET A 1 -16.49 -9.02 -11.21
C MET A 1 -16.31 -7.54 -11.57
N ARG A 2 -16.58 -6.60 -10.65
CA ARG A 2 -16.33 -5.17 -10.85
C ARG A 2 -14.93 -4.85 -10.31
N ILE A 3 -14.06 -4.33 -11.15
CA ILE A 3 -12.71 -3.92 -10.74
C ILE A 3 -12.81 -2.66 -9.88
N LEU A 4 -12.14 -2.68 -8.71
CA LEU A 4 -12.02 -1.54 -7.83
C LEU A 4 -10.69 -0.83 -8.08
N TYR A 5 -10.76 0.48 -8.31
CA TYR A 5 -9.58 1.31 -8.49
C TYR A 5 -9.25 2.01 -7.18
N PRO A 6 -8.11 1.71 -6.57
CA PRO A 6 -7.68 2.41 -5.36
C PRO A 6 -7.50 3.90 -5.62
N PRO A 7 -7.85 4.77 -4.66
CA PRO A 7 -7.67 6.21 -4.79
C PRO A 7 -6.21 6.60 -4.92
N ARG A 8 -5.93 7.72 -5.59
CA ARG A 8 -4.58 8.22 -5.83
C ARG A 8 -4.39 9.60 -5.20
N PRO A 9 -3.16 9.93 -4.76
CA PRO A 9 -2.84 11.27 -4.29
C PRO A 9 -3.09 12.32 -5.38
N LYS A 10 -3.96 13.29 -5.10
CA LYS A 10 -4.19 14.45 -5.96
C LYS A 10 -3.01 15.41 -5.91
N HIS A 11 -2.45 15.62 -4.71
CA HIS A 11 -1.44 16.63 -4.47
C HIS A 11 -0.04 16.02 -4.31
N ARG A 12 0.95 16.86 -4.56
CA ARG A 12 2.36 16.61 -4.27
C ARG A 12 2.92 17.76 -3.44
N ILE A 13 3.87 17.46 -2.59
CA ILE A 13 4.63 18.44 -1.83
C ILE A 13 6.13 18.20 -1.97
N VAL A 14 6.89 19.25 -1.77
CA VAL A 14 8.35 19.18 -1.61
C VAL A 14 8.71 18.77 -0.17
N PRO A 15 9.87 18.12 0.06
CA PRO A 15 10.25 17.65 1.41
C PRO A 15 10.23 18.73 2.48
N GLY A 16 10.61 19.96 2.14
CA GLY A 16 10.58 21.10 3.07
C GLY A 16 9.20 21.46 3.65
N LYS A 17 8.11 20.91 3.08
CA LYS A 17 6.76 21.07 3.63
C LYS A 17 6.33 19.94 4.57
N LEU A 18 7.14 18.87 4.72
CA LEU A 18 6.82 17.75 5.63
C LEU A 18 6.61 18.19 7.08
N PRO A 19 7.38 19.13 7.67
CA PRO A 19 7.18 19.54 9.07
C PRO A 19 5.77 20.01 9.38
N LYS A 20 5.09 20.65 8.40
CA LYS A 20 3.69 21.06 8.55
C LYS A 20 2.74 19.90 8.77
N TYR A 21 2.98 18.78 8.10
CA TYR A 21 2.15 17.58 8.20
C TYR A 21 2.55 16.72 9.39
N ASP A 22 3.82 16.73 9.76
CA ASP A 22 4.34 16.05 10.94
C ASP A 22 3.78 16.65 12.25
N ALA A 23 3.52 17.96 12.25
CA ALA A 23 2.90 18.66 13.37
C ALA A 23 1.36 18.49 13.47
N ASP A 24 0.70 17.96 12.45
CA ASP A 24 -0.76 17.77 12.42
C ASP A 24 -1.13 16.29 12.63
N PRO A 25 -1.66 15.90 13.80
CA PRO A 25 -1.96 14.50 14.13
C PRO A 25 -3.05 13.86 13.25
N LYS A 26 -3.72 14.65 12.41
CA LYS A 26 -4.67 14.12 11.42
C LYS A 26 -3.98 13.42 10.25
N TRP A 27 -2.69 13.66 10.06
CA TRP A 27 -1.92 13.07 8.96
C TRP A 27 -1.03 11.95 9.47
N VAL A 28 -1.03 10.86 8.73
CA VAL A 28 -0.13 9.72 8.91
C VAL A 28 0.67 9.51 7.64
N GLY A 29 1.82 8.87 7.76
CA GLY A 29 2.70 8.57 6.63
C GLY A 29 2.82 7.07 6.38
N GLN A 30 2.91 6.68 5.10
CA GLN A 30 3.37 5.36 4.67
C GLN A 30 4.51 5.55 3.68
N LEU A 31 5.45 4.61 3.63
CA LEU A 31 6.51 4.65 2.62
C LEU A 31 5.90 4.54 1.21
N LYS A 32 6.41 5.37 0.31
CA LYS A 32 6.07 5.29 -1.10
C LYS A 32 7.05 4.34 -1.79
N PHE A 33 6.58 3.15 -2.07
CA PHE A 33 7.38 2.13 -2.72
C PHE A 33 7.61 2.42 -4.22
N ASN A 34 8.76 2.02 -4.72
CA ASN A 34 9.16 2.12 -6.12
C ASN A 34 8.84 0.81 -6.86
N GLY A 35 7.58 0.48 -6.95
CA GLY A 35 7.08 -0.74 -7.57
C GLY A 35 6.06 -0.49 -8.67
N GLN A 36 5.14 -1.42 -8.76
CA GLN A 36 3.98 -1.37 -9.65
C GLN A 36 2.71 -1.49 -8.80
N ARG A 37 1.78 -0.53 -8.91
CA ARG A 37 0.48 -0.62 -8.23
C ARG A 37 -0.17 -1.94 -8.59
N ASN A 38 -0.60 -2.68 -7.59
CA ASN A 38 -1.00 -4.08 -7.69
C ASN A 38 -2.25 -4.36 -6.84
N PRO A 39 -3.45 -3.87 -7.23
CA PRO A 39 -4.68 -4.30 -6.58
C PRO A 39 -4.79 -5.82 -6.56
N VAL A 40 -5.11 -6.39 -5.39
CA VAL A 40 -5.29 -7.83 -5.20
C VAL A 40 -6.74 -8.12 -4.90
N PHE A 41 -7.33 -9.04 -5.64
CA PHE A 41 -8.65 -9.59 -5.38
C PHE A 41 -8.53 -11.04 -4.92
N ILE A 42 -9.18 -11.38 -3.84
CA ILE A 42 -9.28 -12.75 -3.34
C ILE A 42 -10.77 -13.09 -3.25
N PRO A 43 -11.29 -13.95 -4.14
CA PRO A 43 -12.67 -14.42 -4.05
C PRO A 43 -12.85 -15.36 -2.87
N ALA A 44 -14.10 -15.48 -2.37
CA ALA A 44 -14.45 -16.30 -1.22
C ALA A 44 -14.05 -17.78 -1.39
N ASP A 45 -14.11 -18.27 -2.62
CA ASP A 45 -13.93 -19.69 -3.00
C ASP A 45 -12.82 -19.90 -4.03
N GLY A 46 -11.93 -18.89 -4.21
CA GLY A 46 -10.95 -18.93 -5.29
C GLY A 46 -9.55 -18.47 -4.90
N GLU A 47 -8.70 -18.41 -5.90
CA GLU A 47 -7.32 -17.98 -5.75
C GLU A 47 -7.15 -16.47 -5.88
N ALA A 48 -6.11 -15.93 -5.22
CA ALA A 48 -5.75 -14.55 -5.31
C ALA A 48 -5.44 -14.13 -6.77
N GLN A 49 -5.99 -13.01 -7.18
CA GLN A 49 -5.81 -12.41 -8.50
C GLN A 49 -5.17 -11.03 -8.36
N VAL A 50 -4.22 -10.72 -9.22
CA VAL A 50 -3.48 -9.46 -9.21
C VAL A 50 -3.75 -8.66 -10.48
N PHE A 51 -3.86 -7.34 -10.31
CA PHE A 51 -4.21 -6.43 -11.40
C PHE A 51 -3.21 -5.29 -11.49
N GLY A 52 -2.94 -4.84 -12.69
CA GLY A 52 -2.24 -3.60 -12.92
C GLY A 52 -3.09 -2.38 -12.58
N ARG A 53 -2.45 -1.23 -12.53
CA ARG A 53 -3.06 0.07 -12.19
C ARG A 53 -4.35 0.39 -12.96
N LYS A 54 -4.48 -0.10 -14.19
CA LYS A 54 -5.65 0.14 -15.06
C LYS A 54 -6.70 -0.98 -14.96
N GLY A 55 -6.59 -1.85 -13.97
CA GLY A 55 -7.53 -2.96 -13.77
C GLY A 55 -7.38 -4.12 -14.75
N ALA A 56 -6.43 -4.05 -15.67
CA ALA A 56 -6.06 -5.21 -16.48
C ALA A 56 -5.09 -6.11 -15.70
N PRO A 57 -5.05 -7.42 -15.98
CA PRO A 57 -3.98 -8.26 -15.48
C PRO A 57 -2.60 -7.66 -15.82
N HIS A 58 -1.60 -7.91 -14.99
CA HIS A 58 -0.24 -7.50 -15.32
C HIS A 58 0.22 -8.25 -16.58
N GLY A 59 0.64 -7.52 -17.62
CA GLY A 59 1.06 -8.15 -18.89
C GLY A 59 2.27 -9.07 -18.75
N ASP A 60 3.13 -8.80 -17.78
CA ASP A 60 4.41 -9.50 -17.60
C ASP A 60 4.57 -10.15 -16.22
N TYR A 61 3.50 -10.25 -15.44
CA TYR A 61 3.55 -10.85 -14.11
C TYR A 61 2.37 -11.77 -13.87
N VAL A 62 2.69 -13.06 -13.78
CA VAL A 62 1.76 -14.08 -13.29
C VAL A 62 2.08 -14.29 -11.82
N LEU A 63 1.04 -14.28 -10.97
CA LEU A 63 1.22 -14.51 -9.54
C LEU A 63 1.78 -15.93 -9.32
N PRO A 64 2.99 -16.08 -8.72
CA PRO A 64 3.54 -17.40 -8.46
C PRO A 64 2.64 -18.21 -7.51
N ALA A 65 2.50 -19.51 -7.76
CA ALA A 65 1.67 -20.41 -6.95
C ALA A 65 2.04 -20.33 -5.45
N LYS A 66 3.33 -20.23 -5.11
CA LYS A 66 3.79 -20.04 -3.73
C LYS A 66 3.17 -18.78 -3.09
N ILE A 67 3.12 -17.65 -3.80
CA ILE A 67 2.55 -16.41 -3.27
C ILE A 67 1.03 -16.52 -3.19
N ALA A 68 0.39 -17.19 -4.15
CA ALA A 68 -1.05 -17.45 -4.08
C ALA A 68 -1.41 -18.30 -2.85
N GLU A 69 -0.61 -19.29 -2.50
CA GLU A 69 -0.78 -20.08 -1.26
C GLU A 69 -0.56 -19.23 0.00
N GLU A 70 0.40 -18.31 -0.02
CA GLU A 70 0.62 -17.39 1.12
C GLU A 70 -0.60 -16.51 1.40
N PHE A 71 -1.37 -16.12 0.38
CA PHE A 71 -2.64 -15.41 0.60
C PHE A 71 -3.67 -16.26 1.34
N LYS A 72 -3.65 -17.58 1.21
CA LYS A 72 -4.55 -18.48 1.93
C LYS A 72 -4.23 -18.58 3.43
N SER A 73 -3.01 -18.19 3.84
CA SER A 73 -2.61 -18.17 5.25
C SER A 73 -3.11 -16.92 6.00
N LEU A 74 -3.64 -15.93 5.30
CA LEU A 74 -4.23 -14.76 5.93
C LEU A 74 -5.52 -15.13 6.68
N SER A 75 -5.86 -14.37 7.71
CA SER A 75 -7.11 -14.53 8.47
C SER A 75 -8.32 -14.07 7.66
N LEU A 76 -8.59 -14.76 6.55
CA LEU A 76 -9.70 -14.49 5.65
C LEU A 76 -10.92 -15.30 6.10
N ALA A 77 -12.04 -14.61 6.33
CA ALA A 77 -13.35 -15.28 6.36
C ALA A 77 -13.70 -15.70 4.92
N ASN A 78 -14.69 -16.61 4.77
CA ASN A 78 -15.18 -17.04 3.46
C ASN A 78 -15.97 -15.90 2.77
N LYS A 79 -15.25 -14.87 2.31
CA LYS A 79 -15.76 -13.65 1.68
C LYS A 79 -14.79 -13.17 0.62
N ASP A 80 -15.26 -12.32 -0.28
CA ASP A 80 -14.41 -11.63 -1.24
C ASP A 80 -13.61 -10.51 -0.56
N TYR A 81 -12.36 -10.33 -0.95
CA TYR A 81 -11.49 -9.24 -0.47
C TYR A 81 -10.87 -8.48 -1.64
N TRP A 82 -10.79 -7.15 -1.50
CA TRP A 82 -9.95 -6.31 -2.35
C TRP A 82 -8.96 -5.55 -1.50
N PHE A 83 -7.69 -5.70 -1.83
CA PHE A 83 -6.60 -4.97 -1.22
C PHE A 83 -5.98 -3.98 -2.21
N ASP A 84 -5.54 -2.85 -1.69
CA ASP A 84 -4.63 -1.96 -2.38
C ASP A 84 -3.20 -2.34 -2.03
N SER A 85 -2.36 -2.54 -3.03
CA SER A 85 -0.98 -2.96 -2.81
C SER A 85 -0.01 -2.45 -3.88
N GLU A 86 1.27 -2.64 -3.62
CA GLU A 86 2.38 -2.44 -4.57
C GLU A 86 3.14 -3.74 -4.75
N LEU A 87 3.46 -4.10 -5.98
CA LEU A 87 4.32 -5.22 -6.33
C LEU A 87 5.75 -4.70 -6.54
N LEU A 88 6.68 -5.18 -5.73
CA LEU A 88 8.11 -4.96 -5.89
C LEU A 88 8.68 -6.07 -6.78
N ASN A 89 8.96 -5.77 -8.06
CA ASN A 89 9.47 -6.76 -9.01
C ASN A 89 10.45 -6.13 -10.03
N ARG A 90 9.98 -5.64 -11.17
CA ARG A 90 10.83 -5.23 -12.32
C ARG A 90 11.81 -4.10 -11.99
N LYS A 91 11.37 -3.12 -11.22
CA LYS A 91 12.17 -1.95 -10.82
C LYS A 91 13.03 -2.19 -9.60
N THR A 92 12.79 -3.28 -8.88
CA THR A 92 13.46 -3.60 -7.63
C THR A 92 14.84 -4.13 -7.93
N LYS A 93 15.87 -3.44 -7.46
CA LYS A 93 17.28 -3.81 -7.66
C LYS A 93 17.73 -4.85 -6.67
N ASP A 94 17.37 -4.67 -5.41
CA ASP A 94 17.70 -5.62 -4.34
C ASP A 94 16.86 -6.89 -4.45
N LYS A 95 17.55 -8.02 -4.57
CA LYS A 95 16.92 -9.36 -4.68
C LYS A 95 16.04 -9.70 -3.47
N ASN A 96 16.37 -9.18 -2.29
CA ASN A 96 15.62 -9.42 -1.05
C ASN A 96 14.21 -8.84 -1.09
N TYR A 97 13.98 -7.83 -1.93
CA TYR A 97 12.68 -7.18 -2.09
C TYR A 97 11.91 -7.63 -3.34
N LYS A 98 12.52 -8.45 -4.22
CA LYS A 98 11.83 -8.94 -5.41
C LYS A 98 10.66 -9.85 -5.05
N HIS A 99 9.60 -9.76 -5.85
CA HIS A 99 8.36 -10.52 -5.68
C HIS A 99 7.63 -10.28 -4.35
N ARG A 100 7.89 -9.13 -3.68
CA ARG A 100 7.14 -8.74 -2.49
C ARG A 100 5.88 -7.97 -2.87
N ILE A 101 4.76 -8.31 -2.24
CA ILE A 101 3.49 -7.61 -2.37
C ILE A 101 3.25 -6.85 -1.07
N ILE A 102 3.24 -5.53 -1.15
CA ILE A 102 3.08 -4.65 0.01
C ILE A 102 1.62 -4.19 0.08
N LEU A 103 0.86 -4.67 1.05
CA LEU A 103 -0.53 -4.29 1.29
C LEU A 103 -0.60 -2.92 1.97
N PHE A 104 -1.42 -2.00 1.46
CA PHE A 104 -1.57 -0.64 1.99
C PHE A 104 -2.91 -0.39 2.66
N ASP A 105 -3.96 -1.02 2.15
CA ASP A 105 -5.34 -0.74 2.55
C ASP A 105 -6.23 -1.94 2.17
N VAL A 106 -7.32 -2.10 2.89
CA VAL A 106 -8.40 -2.99 2.51
C VAL A 106 -9.57 -2.15 2.00
N LEU A 107 -9.98 -2.43 0.75
CA LEU A 107 -10.98 -1.61 0.05
C LEU A 107 -12.37 -2.22 0.09
N PHE A 108 -12.46 -3.55 0.25
CA PHE A 108 -13.70 -4.29 0.16
C PHE A 108 -13.61 -5.61 0.92
N ILE A 109 -14.67 -5.97 1.63
CA ILE A 109 -14.86 -7.30 2.24
C ILE A 109 -16.29 -7.75 2.01
N GLY A 110 -16.48 -8.94 1.45
CA GLY A 110 -17.78 -9.55 1.20
C GLY A 110 -18.57 -8.81 0.12
N LYS A 111 -19.67 -8.19 0.50
CA LYS A 111 -20.55 -7.44 -0.42
C LYS A 111 -20.43 -5.92 -0.27
N HIS A 112 -19.55 -5.45 0.60
CA HIS A 112 -19.51 -4.05 1.03
C HIS A 112 -18.20 -3.37 0.68
N LEU A 113 -18.29 -2.26 -0.04
CA LEU A 113 -17.25 -1.25 -0.11
C LEU A 113 -17.11 -0.60 1.27
N PHE A 114 -15.87 -0.37 1.72
CA PHE A 114 -15.63 0.29 3.00
C PHE A 114 -15.82 1.80 2.92
N HIS A 115 -17.06 2.25 2.68
CA HIS A 115 -17.39 3.67 2.75
C HIS A 115 -17.44 4.22 4.18
N GLY A 116 -17.79 3.39 5.15
CA GLY A 116 -17.97 3.79 6.57
C GLY A 116 -16.66 3.96 7.33
N PRO A 117 -15.77 2.95 7.35
CA PRO A 117 -14.54 2.98 8.13
C PRO A 117 -13.58 4.07 7.67
N THR A 118 -12.92 4.70 8.65
CA THR A 118 -11.80 5.62 8.40
C THR A 118 -10.57 4.85 7.92
N LEU A 119 -9.57 5.56 7.41
CA LEU A 119 -8.28 4.94 7.03
C LEU A 119 -7.67 4.16 8.21
N LEU A 120 -7.65 4.74 9.42
CA LEU A 120 -7.06 4.07 10.58
C LEU A 120 -7.80 2.78 10.92
N GLN A 121 -9.12 2.78 10.90
CA GLN A 121 -9.93 1.57 11.11
C GLN A 121 -9.65 0.50 10.03
N ARG A 122 -9.46 0.91 8.77
CA ARG A 122 -9.11 -0.04 7.70
C ARG A 122 -7.69 -0.60 7.86
N ILE A 123 -6.74 0.19 8.38
CA ILE A 123 -5.39 -0.29 8.69
C ILE A 123 -5.42 -1.30 9.84
N GLU A 124 -6.22 -1.06 10.89
CA GLU A 124 -6.43 -2.02 11.97
C GLU A 124 -7.03 -3.33 11.44
N MET A 125 -8.09 -3.25 10.63
CA MET A 125 -8.67 -4.43 9.97
C MET A 125 -7.66 -5.17 9.10
N LEU A 126 -6.80 -4.45 8.37
CA LEU A 126 -5.75 -5.05 7.57
C LEU A 126 -4.71 -5.76 8.45
N ALA A 127 -4.34 -5.18 9.59
CA ALA A 127 -3.43 -5.81 10.53
C ALA A 127 -4.02 -7.11 11.11
N ASP A 128 -5.31 -7.11 11.46
CA ASP A 128 -6.01 -8.31 11.93
C ASP A 128 -6.04 -9.40 10.86
N ILE A 129 -6.37 -9.05 9.61
CA ILE A 129 -6.34 -9.97 8.46
C ILE A 129 -4.92 -10.54 8.26
N CYS A 130 -3.91 -9.74 8.48
CA CYS A 130 -2.50 -10.12 8.38
C CYS A 130 -1.95 -10.81 9.64
N ASN A 131 -2.80 -11.22 10.60
CA ASN A 131 -2.39 -11.87 11.85
C ASN A 131 -1.43 -11.01 12.70
N ASN A 132 -1.64 -9.70 12.74
CA ASN A 132 -0.81 -8.73 13.45
C ASN A 132 0.68 -8.87 13.09
N PRO A 133 1.08 -8.43 11.90
CA PRO A 133 2.40 -8.68 11.36
C PRO A 133 3.50 -8.04 12.21
N THR A 134 4.63 -8.70 12.26
CA THR A 134 5.80 -8.24 13.02
C THR A 134 6.61 -7.22 12.22
N VAL A 135 7.26 -6.31 12.94
CA VAL A 135 8.23 -5.40 12.32
C VAL A 135 9.40 -6.23 11.80
N LEU A 136 9.74 -6.05 10.52
CA LEU A 136 10.97 -6.62 9.97
C LEU A 136 12.19 -6.04 10.68
N GLU A 137 13.22 -6.86 10.82
CA GLU A 137 14.52 -6.42 11.35
C GLU A 137 15.01 -5.13 10.68
N PRO A 138 15.75 -4.26 11.38
CA PRO A 138 16.11 -2.92 10.89
C PRO A 138 16.78 -2.88 9.51
N ALA A 139 17.48 -3.93 9.12
CA ALA A 139 18.10 -4.04 7.80
C ALA A 139 17.08 -4.08 6.66
N HIS A 140 15.84 -4.48 6.96
CA HIS A 140 14.74 -4.57 5.99
C HIS A 140 13.55 -3.68 6.37
N GLY A 141 13.69 -2.78 7.32
CA GLY A 141 12.65 -2.00 8.01
C GLY A 141 11.71 -1.14 7.16
N ILE A 142 11.48 -1.51 5.88
CA ILE A 142 10.58 -0.78 4.97
C ILE A 142 9.10 -1.19 5.10
N ALA A 143 8.81 -2.35 5.72
CA ALA A 143 7.43 -2.85 5.87
C ALA A 143 7.33 -3.83 7.05
N LEU A 144 6.12 -4.28 7.36
CA LEU A 144 5.83 -5.31 8.34
C LEU A 144 5.72 -6.66 7.62
N GLN A 145 6.40 -7.68 8.11
CA GLN A 145 6.35 -9.00 7.51
C GLN A 145 5.06 -9.73 7.93
N VAL A 146 4.32 -10.21 6.95
CA VAL A 146 3.15 -11.07 7.12
C VAL A 146 3.53 -12.52 6.81
N THR A 147 4.05 -12.73 5.60
CA THR A 147 4.62 -14.00 5.14
C THR A 147 5.97 -13.74 4.49
N GLU A 148 6.55 -14.71 3.79
CA GLU A 148 7.79 -14.50 3.05
C GLU A 148 7.63 -13.42 1.96
N HIS A 149 6.51 -13.41 1.21
CA HIS A 149 6.32 -12.51 0.06
C HIS A 149 5.22 -11.46 0.28
N ILE A 150 4.34 -11.65 1.23
CA ILE A 150 3.28 -10.68 1.55
C ILE A 150 3.72 -9.87 2.75
N TRP A 151 3.78 -8.57 2.58
CA TRP A 151 4.14 -7.59 3.60
C TRP A 151 3.04 -6.56 3.75
N MET A 152 2.97 -5.90 4.88
CA MET A 152 2.05 -4.79 5.14
C MET A 152 2.83 -3.49 5.27
N ALA A 153 2.35 -2.42 4.66
CA ALA A 153 2.97 -1.11 4.80
C ALA A 153 2.86 -0.61 6.24
N GLN A 154 3.99 -0.22 6.82
CA GLN A 154 4.01 0.42 8.13
C GLN A 154 3.40 1.81 8.04
N THR A 155 2.57 2.15 9.03
CA THR A 155 1.98 3.48 9.18
C THR A 155 2.68 4.25 10.28
N PHE A 156 3.18 5.43 9.97
CA PHE A 156 3.87 6.33 10.88
C PHE A 156 2.92 7.44 11.32
N PHE A 157 2.76 7.62 12.61
CA PHE A 157 1.88 8.63 13.22
C PHE A 157 2.63 9.91 13.56
N THR A 158 3.95 9.83 13.71
CA THR A 158 4.86 10.92 14.05
C THR A 158 6.20 10.72 13.32
N ASP A 159 7.08 11.71 13.46
CA ASP A 159 8.46 11.64 12.93
C ASP A 159 8.54 11.47 11.41
N LEU A 160 7.56 12.00 10.68
CA LEU A 160 7.48 11.85 9.22
C LEU A 160 8.72 12.40 8.51
N VAL A 161 9.31 13.47 9.04
CA VAL A 161 10.56 14.03 8.53
C VAL A 161 11.72 13.05 8.74
N ALA A 162 11.84 12.48 9.94
CA ALA A 162 12.89 11.51 10.26
C ALA A 162 12.74 10.25 9.39
N ARG A 163 11.51 9.75 9.23
CA ARG A 163 11.21 8.60 8.37
C ARG A 163 11.54 8.86 6.90
N TYR A 164 11.19 10.04 6.40
CA TYR A 164 11.58 10.43 5.04
C TYR A 164 13.10 10.40 4.86
N ASN A 165 13.86 10.99 5.80
CA ASN A 165 15.32 11.05 5.74
C ASN A 165 15.98 9.68 5.88
N GLN A 166 15.44 8.80 6.74
CA GLN A 166 15.92 7.44 6.93
C GLN A 166 16.01 6.64 5.63
N PHE A 167 15.05 6.86 4.73
CA PHE A 167 14.95 6.08 3.49
C PHE A 167 15.40 6.85 2.23
N LEU A 168 16.12 7.97 2.39
CA LEU A 168 16.59 8.77 1.24
C LEU A 168 17.43 7.95 0.25
N HIS A 169 18.26 7.06 0.76
CA HIS A 169 19.19 6.26 -0.06
C HIS A 169 18.66 4.86 -0.42
N CYS A 170 17.44 4.53 -0.02
CA CYS A 170 16.82 3.26 -0.36
C CYS A 170 16.18 3.34 -1.75
N ASP A 171 16.68 2.60 -2.72
CA ASP A 171 16.20 2.60 -4.12
C ASP A 171 14.75 2.11 -4.25
N GLU A 172 14.29 1.25 -3.35
CA GLU A 172 12.94 0.69 -3.30
C GLU A 172 11.90 1.68 -2.79
N ILE A 173 12.34 2.82 -2.24
CA ILE A 173 11.46 3.85 -1.67
C ILE A 173 11.58 5.15 -2.47
N GLU A 174 10.46 5.67 -2.97
CA GLU A 174 10.38 6.95 -3.68
C GLU A 174 10.11 8.16 -2.74
N GLY A 175 9.85 7.94 -1.46
CA GLY A 175 9.49 8.96 -0.48
C GLY A 175 8.36 8.51 0.44
N LEU A 176 7.42 9.41 0.74
CA LEU A 176 6.23 9.15 1.57
C LEU A 176 4.92 9.41 0.80
N VAL A 177 3.88 8.68 1.18
CA VAL A 177 2.49 9.04 0.94
C VAL A 177 1.88 9.45 2.28
N LEU A 178 1.50 10.71 2.40
CA LEU A 178 0.76 11.24 3.53
C LEU A 178 -0.71 10.98 3.31
N LYS A 179 -1.41 10.52 4.33
CA LYS A 179 -2.84 10.19 4.29
C LYS A 179 -3.54 10.78 5.52
N ARG A 180 -4.77 11.26 5.35
CA ARG A 180 -5.57 11.65 6.52
C ARG A 180 -6.14 10.41 7.20
N GLY A 181 -5.85 10.26 8.49
CA GLY A 181 -6.28 9.11 9.29
C GLY A 181 -7.80 8.97 9.41
N ASP A 182 -8.52 10.08 9.39
CA ASP A 182 -9.99 10.16 9.44
C ASP A 182 -10.67 10.02 8.06
N SER A 183 -9.91 9.85 6.97
CA SER A 183 -10.47 9.79 5.63
C SER A 183 -11.24 8.49 5.37
N LYS A 184 -12.32 8.61 4.61
CA LYS A 184 -13.17 7.51 4.18
C LYS A 184 -13.04 7.27 2.68
N LEU A 185 -13.43 6.07 2.23
CA LEU A 185 -13.49 5.72 0.82
C LEU A 185 -14.83 6.18 0.21
N ASP A 186 -14.94 7.47 -0.12
CA ASP A 186 -16.21 8.08 -0.56
C ASP A 186 -16.63 7.64 -1.96
N SER A 187 -15.68 7.18 -2.77
CA SER A 187 -15.93 6.93 -4.19
C SER A 187 -14.98 5.93 -4.83
N VAL A 188 -14.75 4.80 -4.16
CA VAL A 188 -14.04 3.69 -4.81
C VAL A 188 -14.92 3.21 -5.97
N GLY A 189 -14.57 3.60 -7.17
CA GLY A 189 -15.40 3.42 -8.35
C GLY A 189 -14.71 2.62 -9.44
N GLY A 190 -15.46 2.35 -10.49
CA GLY A 190 -14.99 1.63 -11.68
C GLY A 190 -14.02 2.43 -12.57
N ARG A 191 -13.37 3.46 -12.08
CA ARG A 191 -12.32 4.24 -12.77
C ARG A 191 -11.31 4.84 -11.80
N GLU A 192 -10.11 5.11 -12.27
CA GLU A 192 -9.10 5.85 -11.50
C GLU A 192 -9.64 7.23 -11.07
N HIS A 193 -9.38 7.58 -9.81
CA HIS A 193 -9.73 8.90 -9.29
C HIS A 193 -8.67 9.40 -8.32
N GLU A 194 -8.58 10.71 -8.21
CA GLU A 194 -7.64 11.39 -7.32
C GLU A 194 -8.39 11.95 -6.11
N VAL A 195 -7.73 11.86 -4.93
CA VAL A 195 -8.29 12.31 -3.67
C VAL A 195 -7.40 13.33 -2.99
N SER A 196 -8.00 14.31 -2.33
CA SER A 196 -7.28 15.39 -1.64
C SER A 196 -6.71 14.96 -0.27
N TRP A 197 -7.22 13.88 0.30
CA TRP A 197 -6.76 13.33 1.57
C TRP A 197 -5.54 12.40 1.46
N GLN A 198 -4.98 12.29 0.25
CA GLN A 198 -3.67 11.69 0.02
C GLN A 198 -2.74 12.70 -0.66
N ILE A 199 -1.49 12.75 -0.18
CA ILE A 199 -0.46 13.64 -0.69
C ILE A 199 0.84 12.85 -0.85
N ARG A 200 1.52 12.99 -1.99
CA ARG A 200 2.82 12.37 -2.19
C ARG A 200 3.95 13.37 -1.92
N CYS A 201 4.93 12.94 -1.15
CA CYS A 201 6.21 13.61 -0.98
C CYS A 201 7.31 12.70 -1.53
N ARG A 202 7.85 13.03 -2.72
CA ARG A 202 8.88 12.21 -3.36
C ARG A 202 10.28 12.73 -3.02
N LYS A 203 11.25 11.83 -3.07
CA LYS A 203 12.65 12.19 -3.08
C LYS A 203 13.00 12.92 -4.39
N PRO A 204 13.99 13.82 -4.39
CA PRO A 204 14.59 14.32 -5.61
C PRO A 204 15.15 13.15 -6.43
N SER A 205 14.95 13.18 -7.74
CA SER A 205 15.53 12.21 -8.67
C SER A 205 15.78 12.90 -9.99
N ASN A 206 16.56 12.29 -10.89
CA ASN A 206 16.85 12.84 -12.21
C ASN A 206 15.57 13.17 -13.01
N ASN A 207 14.46 12.50 -12.73
CA ASN A 207 13.17 12.72 -13.37
C ASN A 207 12.24 13.66 -12.57
N TYR A 208 12.62 14.08 -11.35
CA TYR A 208 11.84 14.94 -10.46
C TYR A 208 12.77 15.90 -9.74
N GLN A 209 13.15 16.98 -10.44
CA GLN A 209 13.80 18.13 -9.84
C GLN A 209 12.73 19.09 -9.32
N PHE A 210 12.98 19.71 -8.16
CA PHE A 210 12.09 20.68 -7.53
C PHE A 210 12.60 22.10 -7.78
#